data_d8264c684e7656293960a3c5b31cae09
#
_entry.id   d8264c684e7656293960a3c5b31cae09
#
_cell.length_a   1.000
_cell.length_b   1.000
_cell.length_c   1.000
_cell.angle_alpha   90.00
_cell.angle_beta   90.00
_cell.angle_gamma   90.00
#
_symmetry.space_group_name_H-M   'P 1'
#
loop_
_entity.id
_entity.type
_entity.pdbx_description
1 polymer ?
#
loop_
_entity_poly.entity_id
_entity_poly.type
_entity_poly.pdbx_seq_one_letter_code
_entity_poly.pdbx_strand_id
1 'polypeptide(L)'
;MKTLSAMTGILVAAALTCASLSQAAQIAGTTSGECFDIPHGVVSDGTQINQFHCHGTPNEQWTISNSQIAGLGGSCLDVMGSAPTEGAQIIIVTCNGRPSQKWSVSKGQIIGLGGKCIDVTSASTQDGAPLILATCNSSASQQWSLQ
;
A
#
# COMPACT_ATOMS: atom_id res chain seq x y z
N MET A 1 -23.23 -46.51 -51.19
CA MET A 1 -23.60 -45.89 -49.93
C MET A 1 -22.33 -45.36 -49.28
N LYS A 2 -22.18 -44.04 -49.24
CA LYS A 2 -21.01 -43.40 -48.61
C LYS A 2 -21.44 -42.94 -47.22
N THR A 3 -20.85 -43.51 -46.18
CA THR A 3 -21.05 -43.09 -44.79
C THR A 3 -20.18 -41.84 -44.49
N LEU A 4 -20.83 -40.72 -44.22
CA LEU A 4 -20.16 -39.52 -43.69
C LEU A 4 -19.88 -39.76 -42.20
N SER A 5 -18.57 -39.75 -41.87
CA SER A 5 -18.12 -39.75 -40.49
C SER A 5 -18.07 -38.30 -40.01
N ALA A 6 -18.93 -37.95 -39.05
CA ALA A 6 -18.91 -36.62 -38.42
C ALA A 6 -17.76 -36.57 -37.39
N MET A 7 -16.76 -35.78 -37.64
CA MET A 7 -15.72 -35.45 -36.67
C MET A 7 -16.26 -34.34 -35.71
N THR A 8 -16.53 -34.76 -34.48
CA THR A 8 -16.90 -33.82 -33.40
C THR A 8 -15.62 -33.18 -32.87
N GLY A 9 -15.37 -31.96 -33.28
CA GLY A 9 -14.27 -31.18 -32.75
C GLY A 9 -14.61 -30.68 -31.34
N ILE A 10 -13.81 -31.08 -30.36
CA ILE A 10 -13.89 -30.54 -28.99
C ILE A 10 -13.17 -29.19 -29.00
N LEU A 11 -13.93 -28.11 -28.89
CA LEU A 11 -13.38 -26.79 -28.61
C LEU A 11 -12.96 -26.74 -27.14
N VAL A 12 -11.66 -26.82 -26.89
CA VAL A 12 -11.09 -26.48 -25.57
C VAL A 12 -11.04 -24.96 -25.48
N ALA A 13 -12.00 -24.36 -24.77
CA ALA A 13 -11.94 -22.96 -24.43
C ALA A 13 -10.83 -22.78 -23.38
N ALA A 14 -9.69 -22.22 -23.80
CA ALA A 14 -8.67 -21.77 -22.88
C ALA A 14 -9.21 -20.54 -22.12
N ALA A 15 -9.55 -20.72 -20.84
CA ALA A 15 -9.87 -19.61 -19.97
C ALA A 15 -8.57 -18.81 -19.75
N LEU A 16 -8.45 -17.64 -20.39
CA LEU A 16 -7.44 -16.67 -20.03
C LEU A 16 -7.81 -16.13 -18.62
N THR A 17 -7.13 -16.65 -17.61
CA THR A 17 -7.13 -16.02 -16.30
C THR A 17 -6.36 -14.72 -16.44
N CYS A 18 -7.07 -13.59 -16.52
CA CYS A 18 -6.47 -12.28 -16.33
C CYS A 18 -5.93 -12.22 -14.90
N ALA A 19 -4.66 -12.54 -14.70
CA ALA A 19 -3.97 -12.16 -13.48
C ALA A 19 -3.97 -10.63 -13.45
N SER A 20 -4.69 -10.03 -12.51
CA SER A 20 -4.60 -8.59 -12.26
C SER A 20 -3.16 -8.31 -11.81
N LEU A 21 -2.37 -7.73 -12.71
CA LEU A 21 -1.06 -7.21 -12.35
C LEU A 21 -1.30 -6.10 -11.32
N SER A 22 -0.85 -6.34 -10.09
CA SER A 22 -0.81 -5.31 -9.07
C SER A 22 0.16 -4.23 -9.55
N GLN A 23 -0.38 -3.08 -9.92
CA GLN A 23 0.41 -1.97 -10.44
C GLN A 23 0.93 -1.13 -9.30
N ALA A 24 2.19 -0.73 -9.38
CA ALA A 24 2.74 0.24 -8.44
C ALA A 24 2.08 1.60 -8.64
N ALA A 25 1.77 2.28 -7.54
CA ALA A 25 1.10 3.57 -7.53
C ALA A 25 1.69 4.46 -6.43
N GLN A 26 1.57 5.77 -6.59
CA GLN A 26 1.84 6.69 -5.49
C GLN A 26 0.65 6.72 -4.54
N ILE A 27 0.92 6.81 -3.24
CA ILE A 27 -0.09 7.05 -2.20
C ILE A 27 0.05 8.49 -1.77
N ALA A 28 -0.90 9.34 -2.13
CA ALA A 28 -0.83 10.77 -1.89
C ALA A 28 -1.94 11.25 -0.95
N GLY A 29 -1.61 12.19 -0.09
CA GLY A 29 -2.59 12.89 0.74
C GLY A 29 -3.54 13.72 -0.12
N THR A 30 -4.85 13.54 0.07
CA THR A 30 -5.86 14.22 -0.76
C THR A 30 -5.85 15.74 -0.58
N THR A 31 -5.39 16.24 0.55
CA THR A 31 -5.32 17.66 0.87
C THR A 31 -3.91 18.22 0.70
N SER A 32 -2.90 17.51 1.19
CA SER A 32 -1.50 17.95 1.07
C SER A 32 -0.94 17.80 -0.33
N GLY A 33 -1.37 16.76 -1.05
CA GLY A 33 -0.75 16.35 -2.30
C GLY A 33 0.61 15.65 -2.13
N GLU A 34 1.08 15.48 -0.89
CA GLU A 34 2.34 14.83 -0.58
C GLU A 34 2.22 13.31 -0.63
N CYS A 35 3.27 12.63 -1.11
CA CYS A 35 3.32 11.19 -1.28
C CYS A 35 3.98 10.46 -0.10
N PHE A 36 3.58 9.21 0.14
CA PHE A 36 4.37 8.31 1.00
C PHE A 36 5.76 8.14 0.40
N ASP A 37 6.77 8.42 1.19
CA ASP A 37 8.17 8.42 0.76
C ASP A 37 9.04 7.58 1.68
N ILE A 38 9.91 6.76 1.07
CA ILE A 38 11.03 6.12 1.76
C ILE A 38 12.21 7.09 1.71
N PRO A 39 12.55 7.77 2.82
CA PRO A 39 13.57 8.82 2.81
C PRO A 39 14.88 8.37 2.16
N HIS A 40 15.34 9.13 1.18
CA HIS A 40 16.58 8.88 0.43
C HIS A 40 16.63 7.49 -0.26
N GLY A 41 15.50 6.78 -0.37
CA GLY A 41 15.46 5.42 -0.91
C GLY A 41 16.18 4.39 -0.04
N VAL A 42 16.35 4.66 1.25
CA VAL A 42 17.06 3.76 2.18
C VAL A 42 16.15 2.60 2.57
N VAL A 43 16.36 1.45 1.95
CA VAL A 43 15.62 0.21 2.21
C VAL A 43 16.30 -0.57 3.32
N SER A 44 15.91 -0.30 4.56
CA SER A 44 16.42 -0.94 5.76
C SER A 44 15.27 -1.14 6.73
N ASP A 45 15.22 -2.29 7.40
CA ASP A 45 14.19 -2.57 8.41
C ASP A 45 14.21 -1.49 9.50
N GLY A 46 13.05 -0.89 9.74
CA GLY A 46 12.88 0.20 10.70
C GLY A 46 12.99 1.60 10.09
N THR A 47 13.24 1.73 8.78
CA THR A 47 13.22 3.05 8.13
C THR A 47 11.83 3.67 8.26
N GLN A 48 11.76 4.84 8.87
CA GLN A 48 10.53 5.62 9.03
C GLN A 48 10.03 6.12 7.69
N ILE A 49 8.74 5.99 7.44
CA ILE A 49 8.08 6.55 6.26
C ILE A 49 7.60 7.96 6.57
N ASN A 50 7.88 8.86 5.65
CA ASN A 50 7.45 10.26 5.70
C ASN A 50 6.45 10.55 4.57
N GLN A 51 5.81 11.70 4.63
CA GLN A 51 5.28 12.32 3.42
C GLN A 51 6.35 13.21 2.80
N PHE A 52 6.35 13.31 1.47
CA PHE A 52 7.25 14.18 0.73
C PHE A 52 6.62 14.58 -0.61
N HIS A 53 7.09 15.69 -1.17
CA HIS A 53 6.62 16.13 -2.49
C HIS A 53 6.75 15.02 -3.52
N CYS A 54 5.66 14.75 -4.24
CA CYS A 54 5.61 13.64 -5.20
C CYS A 54 6.53 13.88 -6.40
N HIS A 55 7.50 13.01 -6.62
CA HIS A 55 8.45 13.05 -7.75
C HIS A 55 8.26 11.90 -8.73
N GLY A 56 7.46 10.88 -8.37
CA GLY A 56 7.31 9.65 -9.16
C GLY A 56 8.53 8.74 -9.13
N THR A 57 9.43 8.96 -8.19
CA THR A 57 10.65 8.16 -8.02
C THR A 57 10.34 6.79 -7.37
N PRO A 58 11.22 5.77 -7.54
CA PRO A 58 10.94 4.42 -7.03
C PRO A 58 10.64 4.34 -5.53
N ASN A 59 11.20 5.24 -4.72
CA ASN A 59 10.96 5.31 -3.28
C ASN A 59 9.57 5.85 -2.88
N GLU A 60 8.77 6.28 -3.86
CA GLU A 60 7.37 6.72 -3.69
C GLU A 60 6.37 5.75 -4.35
N GLN A 61 6.87 4.63 -4.87
CA GLN A 61 6.03 3.65 -5.57
C GLN A 61 5.66 2.50 -4.64
N TRP A 62 4.35 2.26 -4.54
CA TRP A 62 3.78 1.28 -3.61
C TRP A 62 2.87 0.32 -4.33
N THR A 63 2.94 -0.94 -3.97
CA THR A 63 2.07 -1.99 -4.48
C THR A 63 1.16 -2.46 -3.35
N ILE A 64 -0.15 -2.39 -3.56
CA ILE A 64 -1.14 -2.86 -2.59
C ILE A 64 -1.68 -4.21 -3.07
N SER A 65 -1.40 -5.26 -2.32
CA SER A 65 -1.89 -6.61 -2.62
C SER A 65 -1.91 -7.47 -1.37
N ASN A 66 -2.85 -8.40 -1.29
CA ASN A 66 -2.97 -9.36 -0.18
C ASN A 66 -2.95 -8.69 1.21
N SER A 67 -3.60 -7.54 1.33
CA SER A 67 -3.59 -6.70 2.55
C SER A 67 -2.21 -6.21 2.96
N GLN A 68 -1.23 -6.21 2.07
CA GLN A 68 0.09 -5.63 2.29
C GLN A 68 0.28 -4.40 1.41
N ILE A 69 1.08 -3.46 1.89
CA ILE A 69 1.55 -2.31 1.12
C ILE A 69 3.07 -2.43 1.04
N ALA A 70 3.57 -2.76 -0.13
CA ALA A 70 4.99 -2.99 -0.36
C ALA A 70 5.60 -1.88 -1.22
N GLY A 71 6.74 -1.37 -0.82
CA GLY A 71 7.48 -0.31 -1.50
C GLY A 71 8.78 -0.79 -2.13
N LEU A 72 9.70 0.13 -2.29
CA LEU A 72 11.03 -0.11 -2.86
C LEU A 72 11.71 -1.31 -2.17
N GLY A 73 12.35 -2.15 -2.98
CA GLY A 73 13.02 -3.36 -2.49
C GLY A 73 12.08 -4.47 -2.01
N GLY A 74 10.75 -4.32 -2.21
CA GLY A 74 9.76 -5.28 -1.75
C GLY A 74 9.54 -5.29 -0.24
N SER A 75 9.98 -4.24 0.47
CA SER A 75 9.72 -4.09 1.91
C SER A 75 8.29 -3.66 2.19
N CYS A 76 7.70 -4.15 3.25
CA CYS A 76 6.31 -3.89 3.63
C CYS A 76 6.18 -2.73 4.63
N LEU A 77 5.10 -1.93 4.49
CA LEU A 77 4.70 -1.01 5.56
C LEU A 77 4.37 -1.80 6.82
N ASP A 78 4.87 -1.32 7.94
CA ASP A 78 4.74 -1.93 9.25
C ASP A 78 4.50 -0.86 10.32
N VAL A 79 4.02 -1.29 11.47
CA VAL A 79 3.87 -0.45 12.66
C VAL A 79 5.03 -0.74 13.62
N MET A 80 5.83 0.27 13.94
CA MET A 80 6.93 0.14 14.89
C MET A 80 6.44 -0.40 16.23
N GLY A 81 7.14 -1.41 16.76
CA GLY A 81 6.77 -2.07 18.01
C GLY A 81 5.62 -3.07 17.87
N SER A 82 5.04 -3.25 16.68
CA SER A 82 3.96 -4.22 16.41
C SER A 82 2.78 -4.14 17.41
N ALA A 83 2.50 -2.93 17.89
CA ALA A 83 1.41 -2.66 18.83
C ALA A 83 0.55 -1.47 18.32
N PRO A 84 -0.78 -1.48 18.59
CA PRO A 84 -1.67 -0.42 18.11
C PRO A 84 -1.59 0.83 19.01
N THR A 85 -0.38 1.30 19.25
CA THR A 85 -0.11 2.47 20.10
C THR A 85 -0.39 3.75 19.31
N GLU A 86 -1.07 4.70 19.91
CA GLU A 86 -1.30 6.02 19.35
C GLU A 86 0.03 6.73 19.09
N GLY A 87 0.24 7.23 17.88
CA GLY A 87 1.49 7.86 17.48
C GLY A 87 2.62 6.88 17.12
N ALA A 88 2.38 5.56 17.09
CA ALA A 88 3.39 4.61 16.65
C ALA A 88 3.84 4.94 15.23
N GLN A 89 5.15 4.90 14.99
CA GLN A 89 5.72 5.22 13.69
C GLN A 89 5.34 4.20 12.63
N ILE A 90 5.07 4.67 11.42
CA ILE A 90 4.96 3.82 10.24
C ILE A 90 6.36 3.68 9.65
N ILE A 91 6.78 2.45 9.47
CA ILE A 91 8.11 2.06 9.03
C ILE A 91 8.02 1.08 7.86
N ILE A 92 9.14 0.79 7.21
CA ILE A 92 9.25 -0.40 6.36
C ILE A 92 10.06 -1.48 7.08
N VAL A 93 9.65 -2.72 6.85
CA VAL A 93 10.32 -3.93 7.36
C VAL A 93 10.22 -5.01 6.29
N THR A 94 11.17 -5.93 6.27
CA THR A 94 11.05 -7.15 5.45
C THR A 94 9.67 -7.79 5.65
N CYS A 95 8.96 -8.09 4.56
CA CYS A 95 7.61 -8.65 4.63
C CYS A 95 7.60 -9.98 5.36
N ASN A 96 6.78 -10.10 6.40
CA ASN A 96 6.71 -11.29 7.26
C ASN A 96 5.27 -11.75 7.55
N GLY A 97 4.26 -11.05 7.03
CA GLY A 97 2.84 -11.37 7.18
C GLY A 97 2.25 -11.15 8.57
N ARG A 98 2.97 -10.48 9.48
CA ARG A 98 2.47 -10.17 10.82
C ARG A 98 1.24 -9.24 10.77
N PRO A 99 0.39 -9.22 11.80
CA PRO A 99 -0.75 -8.30 11.87
C PRO A 99 -0.39 -6.83 11.69
N SER A 100 0.81 -6.41 12.14
CA SER A 100 1.31 -5.04 11.99
C SER A 100 1.63 -4.64 10.55
N GLN A 101 1.67 -5.61 9.60
CA GLN A 101 1.85 -5.40 8.18
C GLN A 101 0.55 -5.59 7.37
N LYS A 102 -0.59 -5.70 8.05
CA LYS A 102 -1.89 -5.87 7.41
C LYS A 102 -2.64 -4.56 7.35
N TRP A 103 -3.02 -4.17 6.14
CA TRP A 103 -3.67 -2.90 5.84
C TRP A 103 -4.93 -3.12 5.01
N SER A 104 -5.93 -2.31 5.24
CA SER A 104 -7.10 -2.21 4.38
C SER A 104 -7.31 -0.76 3.94
N VAL A 105 -7.74 -0.58 2.70
CA VAL A 105 -8.06 0.75 2.17
C VAL A 105 -9.58 0.87 2.08
N SER A 106 -10.14 1.84 2.75
CA SER A 106 -11.58 2.07 2.77
C SER A 106 -11.88 3.56 2.89
N LYS A 107 -12.70 4.08 1.97
CA LYS A 107 -13.17 5.48 1.96
C LYS A 107 -12.02 6.50 2.10
N GLY A 108 -10.91 6.25 1.40
CA GLY A 108 -9.73 7.11 1.43
C GLY A 108 -8.86 6.93 2.68
N GLN A 109 -9.22 6.09 3.62
CA GLN A 109 -8.40 5.79 4.79
C GLN A 109 -7.60 4.50 4.59
N ILE A 110 -6.41 4.45 5.16
CA ILE A 110 -5.57 3.25 5.24
C ILE A 110 -5.59 2.78 6.69
N ILE A 111 -6.26 1.67 6.92
CA ILE A 111 -6.57 1.15 8.26
C ILE A 111 -5.71 -0.08 8.53
N GLY A 112 -5.04 -0.10 9.65
CA GLY A 112 -4.13 -1.16 10.05
C GLY A 112 -4.39 -1.71 11.44
N LEU A 113 -3.32 -2.00 12.14
CA LEU A 113 -3.31 -2.64 13.45
C LEU A 113 -4.24 -1.94 14.44
N GLY A 114 -5.07 -2.71 15.12
CA GLY A 114 -6.04 -2.19 16.10
C GLY A 114 -7.15 -1.33 15.51
N GLY A 115 -7.40 -1.39 14.21
CA GLY A 115 -8.39 -0.56 13.52
C GLY A 115 -8.01 0.92 13.44
N LYS A 116 -6.73 1.24 13.62
CA LYS A 116 -6.21 2.60 13.55
C LYS A 116 -5.81 2.97 12.11
N CYS A 117 -5.77 4.26 11.83
CA CYS A 117 -5.47 4.83 10.51
C CYS A 117 -4.03 5.32 10.40
N ILE A 118 -3.50 5.31 9.18
CA ILE A 118 -2.28 6.06 8.86
C ILE A 118 -2.64 7.55 8.86
N ASP A 119 -1.85 8.32 9.58
CA ASP A 119 -1.98 9.76 9.76
C ASP A 119 -0.63 10.45 9.56
N VAL A 120 -0.64 11.76 9.41
CA VAL A 120 0.57 12.57 9.40
C VAL A 120 0.75 13.24 10.75
N THR A 121 1.96 13.17 11.30
CA THR A 121 2.28 13.81 12.59
C THR A 121 1.84 15.28 12.59
N SER A 122 1.06 15.65 13.59
CA SER A 122 0.54 17.03 13.78
C SER A 122 -0.26 17.58 12.58
N ALA A 123 -0.85 16.69 11.77
CA ALA A 123 -1.56 17.05 10.53
C ALA A 123 -0.72 17.98 9.61
N SER A 124 0.60 17.78 9.62
CA SER A 124 1.53 18.59 8.83
C SER A 124 1.30 18.41 7.32
N THR A 125 1.54 19.46 6.56
CA THR A 125 1.58 19.43 5.09
C THR A 125 3.00 19.66 4.56
N GLN A 126 3.99 19.55 5.41
CA GLN A 126 5.40 19.81 5.06
C GLN A 126 6.12 18.52 4.63
N ASP A 127 7.06 18.69 3.72
CA ASP A 127 8.01 17.64 3.33
C ASP A 127 8.73 17.07 4.56
N GLY A 128 8.87 15.76 4.59
CA GLY A 128 9.57 15.05 5.64
C GLY A 128 8.74 14.81 6.91
N ALA A 129 7.48 15.20 6.94
CA ALA A 129 6.63 14.93 8.10
C ALA A 129 6.39 13.41 8.25
N PRO A 130 6.68 12.83 9.43
CA PRO A 130 6.53 11.40 9.65
C PRO A 130 5.09 10.92 9.59
N LEU A 131 4.92 9.72 9.04
CA LEU A 131 3.66 8.99 9.11
C LEU A 131 3.56 8.21 10.42
N ILE A 132 2.38 8.22 11.01
CA ILE A 132 2.09 7.56 12.28
C ILE A 132 0.80 6.75 12.21
N LEU A 133 0.62 5.88 13.17
CA LEU A 133 -0.64 5.21 13.44
C LEU A 133 -1.46 6.05 14.42
N ALA A 134 -2.70 6.36 14.09
CA ALA A 134 -3.57 7.18 14.94
C ALA A 134 -5.01 6.67 14.92
N THR A 135 -5.78 7.03 15.95
CA THR A 135 -7.22 6.78 15.96
C THR A 135 -7.85 7.40 14.72
N CYS A 136 -8.65 6.63 13.99
CA CYS A 136 -9.36 7.14 12.80
C CYS A 136 -10.36 8.23 13.20
N ASN A 137 -10.26 9.40 12.59
CA ASN A 137 -11.09 10.57 12.91
C ASN A 137 -11.59 11.34 11.68
N SER A 138 -11.38 10.79 10.47
CA SER A 138 -11.78 11.40 9.20
C SER A 138 -11.13 12.78 8.91
N SER A 139 -10.06 13.14 9.61
CA SER A 139 -9.31 14.36 9.32
C SER A 139 -8.63 14.30 7.93
N ALA A 140 -8.33 15.47 7.37
CA ALA A 140 -7.68 15.58 6.08
C ALA A 140 -6.32 14.85 6.03
N SER A 141 -5.60 14.82 7.15
CA SER A 141 -4.30 14.13 7.29
C SER A 141 -4.39 12.60 7.30
N GLN A 142 -5.61 12.04 7.31
CA GLN A 142 -5.88 10.61 7.22
C GLN A 142 -6.54 10.21 5.89
N GLN A 143 -6.62 11.13 4.91
CA GLN A 143 -7.25 10.88 3.62
C GLN A 143 -6.19 10.75 2.52
N TRP A 144 -6.22 9.61 1.85
CA TRP A 144 -5.22 9.19 0.87
C TRP A 144 -5.87 8.81 -0.45
N SER A 145 -5.18 9.05 -1.54
CA SER A 145 -5.56 8.63 -2.89
C SER A 145 -4.42 7.85 -3.54
N LEU A 146 -4.78 6.88 -4.38
CA LEU A 146 -3.83 6.16 -5.23
C LEU A 146 -3.74 6.87 -6.58
N GLN A 147 -2.52 7.14 -7.05
CA GLN A 147 -2.23 7.86 -8.30
C GLN A 147 -1.29 7.09 -9.21
#